data_ee24c85e3dfd310e817b621c499b8d99
#
_entry.id   ee24c85e3dfd310e817b621c499b8d99
#
_cell.length_a   1.000
_cell.length_b   1.000
_cell.length_c   1.000
_cell.angle_alpha   90.00
_cell.angle_beta   90.00
_cell.angle_gamma   90.00
#
_symmetry.space_group_name_H-M   'P 1'
#
loop_
_entity.id
_entity.type
_entity.pdbx_description
1 polymer ?
#
loop_
_entity_poly.entity_id
_entity_poly.type
_entity_poly.pdbx_seq_one_letter_code
_entity_poly.pdbx_strand_id
1 'polypeptide(L)'
;MKTFATTIITALIVAAEGVYAFPSTGTTPLRNEASKKDILIGSGAINPIYLNDPEFAAVLANQFNSLSPENEMKWSFINPTKGHYNWDTLDHLVNFAEDNNMVVKGHGLISSCCNPDFLLNITHPTAFHTAMKTHFEAIMHRYDGKMDRWDVVTEALKTQGGGLNNNTFYQVLGPGYIADAFRIARAAAPDAKLFINENLVESLPGKRQELYNLVSRLVAKGVPIDGIALQMHITEVAPKLGVITEMVSSYKALGLEVAIAEMDVHTLDNAIETDTYGVVISEALDAGITDISFWGFTDKHAYTWVPGAKPLMFDQSYKPKSEFYATHTALTNFVNRS
;
A
#
# COMPACT_ATOMS: atom_id res chain seq x y z
N MET A 1 -7.20 75.02 4.77
CA MET A 1 -6.66 73.70 4.45
C MET A 1 -6.83 72.80 5.69
N LYS A 2 -7.78 71.86 5.66
CA LYS A 2 -8.00 70.92 6.73
C LYS A 2 -7.50 69.53 6.24
N THR A 3 -6.44 69.02 6.83
CA THR A 3 -5.83 67.74 6.58
C THR A 3 -6.66 66.65 7.27
N PHE A 4 -7.25 65.71 6.53
CA PHE A 4 -7.87 64.49 7.06
C PHE A 4 -6.79 63.42 7.17
N ALA A 5 -6.56 62.96 8.37
CA ALA A 5 -5.74 61.78 8.63
C ALA A 5 -6.63 60.51 8.55
N THR A 6 -6.35 59.64 7.59
CA THR A 6 -7.02 58.35 7.43
C THR A 6 -6.29 57.32 8.27
N THR A 7 -6.92 56.87 9.34
CA THR A 7 -6.41 55.77 10.17
C THR A 7 -6.78 54.45 9.51
N ILE A 8 -5.79 53.71 9.03
CA ILE A 8 -5.95 52.34 8.54
C ILE A 8 -5.93 51.44 9.74
N ILE A 9 -7.08 50.83 10.06
CA ILE A 9 -7.16 49.74 11.06
C ILE A 9 -6.85 48.43 10.34
N THR A 10 -5.66 47.91 10.55
CA THR A 10 -5.29 46.56 10.12
C THR A 10 -5.89 45.56 11.11
N ALA A 11 -6.96 44.89 10.73
CA ALA A 11 -7.49 43.80 11.51
C ALA A 11 -6.55 42.58 11.34
N LEU A 12 -5.83 42.22 12.42
CA LEU A 12 -5.13 40.96 12.53
C LEU A 12 -6.19 39.85 12.67
N ILE A 13 -6.40 39.07 11.63
CA ILE A 13 -7.12 37.80 11.73
C ILE A 13 -6.13 36.80 12.35
N VAL A 14 -6.21 36.57 13.65
CA VAL A 14 -5.55 35.46 14.33
C VAL A 14 -6.41 34.24 14.01
N ALA A 15 -5.99 33.44 13.02
CA ALA A 15 -6.51 32.08 12.86
C ALA A 15 -6.09 31.29 14.09
N ALA A 16 -7.04 30.94 14.94
CA ALA A 16 -6.82 29.98 16.00
C ALA A 16 -6.65 28.60 15.32
N GLU A 17 -5.41 28.24 15.01
CA GLU A 17 -5.08 26.85 14.72
C GLU A 17 -5.39 26.06 15.98
N GLY A 18 -6.48 25.29 15.94
CA GLY A 18 -6.78 24.33 16.98
C GLY A 18 -5.68 23.29 17.02
N VAL A 19 -4.80 23.39 18.01
CA VAL A 19 -3.81 22.33 18.28
C VAL A 19 -4.63 21.14 18.76
N TYR A 20 -4.97 20.23 17.83
CA TYR A 20 -5.50 18.94 18.20
C TYR A 20 -4.39 18.20 18.95
N ALA A 21 -4.62 17.95 20.23
CA ALA A 21 -3.72 17.11 21.03
C ALA A 21 -3.81 15.68 20.47
N PHE A 22 -2.74 15.21 19.82
CA PHE A 22 -2.65 13.83 19.37
C PHE A 22 -2.87 12.89 20.56
N PRO A 23 -3.56 11.75 20.36
CA PRO A 23 -3.57 10.70 21.36
C PRO A 23 -2.11 10.33 21.64
N SER A 24 -1.65 10.65 22.86
CA SER A 24 -0.25 10.39 23.24
C SER A 24 -0.06 8.87 23.32
N THR A 25 0.76 8.32 22.45
CA THR A 25 1.18 6.92 22.52
C THR A 25 2.19 6.69 23.66
N GLY A 26 2.73 7.76 24.24
CA GLY A 26 3.82 7.68 25.22
C GLY A 26 5.17 7.29 24.61
N THR A 27 5.25 7.15 23.28
CA THR A 27 6.44 6.76 22.52
C THR A 27 6.72 7.74 21.39
N THR A 28 7.91 7.70 20.83
CA THR A 28 8.23 8.39 19.57
C THR A 28 7.34 7.85 18.45
N PRO A 29 6.81 8.70 17.55
CA PRO A 29 6.04 8.24 16.40
C PRO A 29 6.79 7.20 15.54
N LEU A 30 6.08 6.20 15.01
CA LEU A 30 6.67 5.16 14.17
C LEU A 30 7.48 5.75 13.01
N ARG A 31 6.94 6.77 12.32
CA ARG A 31 7.64 7.43 11.21
C ARG A 31 8.99 8.03 11.60
N ASN A 32 9.09 8.54 12.81
CA ASN A 32 10.32 9.17 13.29
C ASN A 32 11.39 8.12 13.64
N GLU A 33 10.98 6.96 14.18
CA GLU A 33 11.89 5.83 14.39
C GLU A 33 12.34 5.25 13.02
N ALA A 34 11.41 5.03 12.11
CA ALA A 34 11.66 4.49 10.79
C ALA A 34 12.65 5.35 9.96
N SER A 35 12.47 6.66 10.02
CA SER A 35 13.31 7.62 9.26
C SER A 35 14.79 7.60 9.65
N LYS A 36 15.14 7.06 10.83
CA LYS A 36 16.56 6.94 11.25
C LYS A 36 17.37 5.95 10.41
N LYS A 37 16.69 5.07 9.67
CA LYS A 37 17.29 4.03 8.80
C LYS A 37 16.64 4.00 7.41
N ASP A 38 16.04 5.12 6.96
CA ASP A 38 15.37 5.27 5.68
C ASP A 38 14.29 4.18 5.43
N ILE A 39 13.57 3.80 6.49
CA ILE A 39 12.48 2.83 6.44
C ILE A 39 11.17 3.56 6.12
N LEU A 40 10.41 3.04 5.17
CA LEU A 40 9.01 3.39 4.96
C LEU A 40 8.14 2.53 5.88
N ILE A 41 7.40 3.21 6.76
CA ILE A 41 6.35 2.62 7.58
C ILE A 41 5.02 3.26 7.18
N GLY A 42 4.10 2.48 6.63
CA GLY A 42 2.94 3.01 5.94
C GLY A 42 1.60 2.42 6.36
N SER A 43 0.52 3.07 5.93
CA SER A 43 -0.82 2.52 6.01
C SER A 43 -1.46 2.52 4.62
N GLY A 44 -1.89 1.35 4.17
CA GLY A 44 -2.79 1.18 3.04
C GLY A 44 -4.25 1.32 3.45
N ALA A 45 -5.17 0.94 2.56
CA ALA A 45 -6.60 1.01 2.75
C ALA A 45 -7.10 2.40 3.20
N ILE A 46 -6.44 3.46 2.72
CA ILE A 46 -6.84 4.83 3.06
C ILE A 46 -7.92 5.29 2.09
N ASN A 47 -9.17 5.35 2.59
CA ASN A 47 -10.27 5.97 1.86
C ASN A 47 -10.27 7.48 2.16
N PRO A 48 -10.34 8.37 1.13
CA PRO A 48 -10.32 9.82 1.31
C PRO A 48 -11.37 10.35 2.27
N ILE A 49 -12.51 9.68 2.37
CA ILE A 49 -13.60 10.08 3.28
C ILE A 49 -13.17 10.01 4.76
N TYR A 50 -12.22 9.14 5.11
CA TYR A 50 -11.73 9.02 6.49
C TYR A 50 -10.93 10.24 6.92
N LEU A 51 -10.35 11.00 5.97
CA LEU A 51 -9.63 12.24 6.25
C LEU A 51 -10.55 13.38 6.73
N ASN A 52 -11.87 13.23 6.56
CA ASN A 52 -12.85 14.15 7.17
C ASN A 52 -12.96 14.00 8.69
N ASP A 53 -12.42 12.91 9.26
CA ASP A 53 -12.23 12.75 10.68
C ASP A 53 -10.86 13.31 11.07
N PRO A 54 -10.79 14.45 11.78
CA PRO A 54 -9.52 15.10 12.12
C PRO A 54 -8.60 14.22 12.96
N GLU A 55 -9.17 13.33 13.79
CA GLU A 55 -8.38 12.42 14.63
C GLU A 55 -7.75 11.30 13.78
N PHE A 56 -8.48 10.76 12.80
CA PHE A 56 -7.94 9.83 11.81
C PHE A 56 -6.77 10.46 11.04
N ALA A 57 -6.99 11.63 10.46
CA ALA A 57 -5.99 12.35 9.69
C ALA A 57 -4.73 12.65 10.53
N ALA A 58 -4.94 13.07 11.78
CA ALA A 58 -3.85 13.39 12.69
C ALA A 58 -3.01 12.16 13.06
N VAL A 59 -3.62 11.02 13.36
CA VAL A 59 -2.89 9.77 13.68
C VAL A 59 -2.14 9.27 12.44
N LEU A 60 -2.78 9.27 11.26
CA LEU A 60 -2.15 8.86 10.00
C LEU A 60 -0.89 9.69 9.74
N ALA A 61 -1.00 11.01 9.75
CA ALA A 61 0.13 11.92 9.50
C ALA A 61 1.23 11.82 10.56
N ASN A 62 0.87 11.60 11.83
CA ASN A 62 1.84 11.56 12.93
C ASN A 62 2.61 10.23 12.97
N GLN A 63 1.96 9.10 12.65
CA GLN A 63 2.58 7.78 12.84
C GLN A 63 3.24 7.23 11.58
N PHE A 64 2.78 7.60 10.37
CA PHE A 64 3.20 6.97 9.12
C PHE A 64 3.89 7.96 8.18
N ASN A 65 4.85 7.47 7.40
CA ASN A 65 5.55 8.24 6.36
C ASN A 65 5.24 7.76 4.93
N SER A 66 4.30 6.81 4.79
CA SER A 66 3.75 6.44 3.49
C SER A 66 2.28 6.02 3.60
N LEU A 67 1.55 6.11 2.48
CA LEU A 67 0.19 5.63 2.38
C LEU A 67 -0.08 5.00 1.00
N SER A 68 -1.13 4.16 0.92
CA SER A 68 -1.73 3.75 -0.34
C SER A 68 -3.26 3.85 -0.28
N PRO A 69 -3.91 4.19 -1.41
CA PRO A 69 -5.36 4.26 -1.46
C PRO A 69 -6.00 2.88 -1.29
N GLU A 70 -7.24 2.85 -0.80
CA GLU A 70 -8.01 1.61 -0.67
C GLU A 70 -8.53 1.13 -2.03
N ASN A 71 -9.28 1.99 -2.73
CA ASN A 71 -9.96 1.65 -3.98
C ASN A 71 -9.77 2.70 -5.08
N GLU A 72 -9.35 3.91 -4.73
CA GLU A 72 -9.41 5.11 -5.57
C GLU A 72 -8.57 5.01 -6.85
N MET A 73 -7.61 4.07 -6.90
CA MET A 73 -6.82 3.76 -8.09
C MET A 73 -7.34 2.55 -8.86
N LYS A 74 -8.21 1.73 -8.27
CA LYS A 74 -8.77 0.57 -8.94
C LYS A 74 -9.65 1.05 -10.09
N TRP A 75 -9.61 0.35 -11.20
CA TRP A 75 -10.07 0.84 -12.51
C TRP A 75 -11.52 1.35 -12.50
N SER A 76 -12.48 0.62 -11.91
CA SER A 76 -13.88 1.06 -11.87
C SER A 76 -14.13 2.28 -10.98
N PHE A 77 -13.24 2.58 -10.05
CA PHE A 77 -13.36 3.77 -9.18
C PHE A 77 -12.82 5.01 -9.88
N ILE A 78 -11.64 4.90 -10.47
CA ILE A 78 -10.99 6.05 -11.10
C ILE A 78 -11.48 6.32 -12.53
N ASN A 79 -11.84 5.28 -13.28
CA ASN A 79 -12.33 5.39 -14.66
C ASN A 79 -13.60 4.53 -14.87
N PRO A 80 -14.71 4.87 -14.22
CA PRO A 80 -15.95 4.08 -14.27
C PRO A 80 -16.60 4.07 -15.68
N THR A 81 -16.40 5.13 -16.45
CA THR A 81 -16.91 5.29 -17.81
C THR A 81 -15.74 5.59 -18.74
N LYS A 82 -15.70 4.95 -19.91
CA LYS A 82 -14.62 5.08 -20.88
C LYS A 82 -14.26 6.56 -21.15
N GLY A 83 -13.01 6.92 -20.89
CA GLY A 83 -12.47 8.27 -21.10
C GLY A 83 -12.83 9.30 -20.02
N HIS A 84 -13.59 8.92 -19.00
CA HIS A 84 -13.94 9.81 -17.88
C HIS A 84 -13.27 9.34 -16.60
N TYR A 85 -12.37 10.15 -16.06
CA TYR A 85 -11.60 9.87 -14.84
C TYR A 85 -12.09 10.70 -13.67
N ASN A 86 -12.27 10.05 -12.52
CA ASN A 86 -12.62 10.67 -11.23
C ASN A 86 -11.33 10.96 -10.45
N TRP A 87 -10.66 12.05 -10.76
CA TRP A 87 -9.39 12.39 -10.14
C TRP A 87 -9.51 12.91 -8.72
N ASP A 88 -10.61 13.60 -8.39
CA ASP A 88 -10.76 14.41 -7.18
C ASP A 88 -10.47 13.62 -5.89
N THR A 89 -10.95 12.39 -5.80
CA THR A 89 -10.76 11.55 -4.60
C THR A 89 -9.31 11.11 -4.44
N LEU A 90 -8.64 10.76 -5.52
CA LEU A 90 -7.24 10.37 -5.48
C LEU A 90 -6.32 11.59 -5.30
N ASP A 91 -6.62 12.72 -5.96
CA ASP A 91 -5.91 13.99 -5.75
C ASP A 91 -5.99 14.43 -4.29
N HIS A 92 -7.13 14.24 -3.62
CA HIS A 92 -7.27 14.55 -2.20
C HIS A 92 -6.30 13.75 -1.31
N LEU A 93 -6.14 12.45 -1.58
CA LEU A 93 -5.15 11.61 -0.88
C LEU A 93 -3.71 12.03 -1.17
N VAL A 94 -3.41 12.32 -2.44
CA VAL A 94 -2.06 12.74 -2.85
C VAL A 94 -1.69 14.08 -2.21
N ASN A 95 -2.60 15.05 -2.22
CA ASN A 95 -2.39 16.35 -1.58
C ASN A 95 -2.19 16.19 -0.05
N PHE A 96 -3.01 15.37 0.61
CA PHE A 96 -2.81 15.07 2.03
C PHE A 96 -1.42 14.47 2.30
N ALA A 97 -0.97 13.56 1.47
CA ALA A 97 0.36 12.95 1.61
C ALA A 97 1.48 13.98 1.40
N GLU A 98 1.39 14.82 0.37
CA GLU A 98 2.35 15.91 0.11
C GLU A 98 2.41 16.90 1.29
N ASP A 99 1.25 17.35 1.81
CA ASP A 99 1.17 18.27 2.94
C ASP A 99 1.77 17.69 4.23
N ASN A 100 1.82 16.35 4.36
CA ASN A 100 2.34 15.66 5.52
C ASN A 100 3.69 14.95 5.29
N ASN A 101 4.37 15.22 4.18
CA ASN A 101 5.65 14.58 3.80
C ASN A 101 5.57 13.05 3.85
N MET A 102 4.56 12.48 3.21
CA MET A 102 4.33 11.04 3.08
C MET A 102 4.55 10.61 1.63
N VAL A 103 5.09 9.41 1.45
CA VAL A 103 5.18 8.76 0.14
C VAL A 103 3.83 8.14 -0.21
N VAL A 104 3.34 8.35 -1.43
CA VAL A 104 2.16 7.67 -1.95
C VAL A 104 2.59 6.47 -2.78
N LYS A 105 2.04 5.30 -2.46
CA LYS A 105 2.25 4.08 -3.25
C LYS A 105 1.04 3.84 -4.13
N GLY A 106 1.28 3.71 -5.44
CA GLY A 106 0.24 3.37 -6.40
C GLY A 106 -0.20 1.92 -6.22
N HIS A 107 -1.50 1.69 -5.93
CA HIS A 107 -1.99 0.34 -5.65
C HIS A 107 -3.01 -0.12 -6.69
N GLY A 108 -2.68 -1.26 -7.32
CA GLY A 108 -3.60 -2.06 -8.11
C GLY A 108 -3.93 -1.52 -9.50
N LEU A 109 -2.92 -1.27 -10.37
CA LEU A 109 -3.19 -0.97 -11.78
C LEU A 109 -3.96 -2.11 -12.47
N ILE A 110 -3.60 -3.37 -12.18
CA ILE A 110 -4.41 -4.55 -12.47
C ILE A 110 -4.81 -5.19 -11.14
N SER A 111 -6.12 -5.33 -10.93
CA SER A 111 -6.72 -6.07 -9.83
C SER A 111 -7.67 -7.13 -10.36
N SER A 112 -7.88 -8.21 -9.60
CA SER A 112 -8.85 -9.26 -9.93
C SER A 112 -10.29 -8.77 -9.88
N CYS A 113 -10.57 -7.74 -9.05
CA CYS A 113 -11.87 -7.08 -8.95
C CYS A 113 -11.88 -5.69 -9.61
N CYS A 114 -13.03 -5.05 -9.50
CA CYS A 114 -13.16 -3.61 -9.65
C CYS A 114 -12.79 -3.10 -11.05
N ASN A 115 -13.20 -3.86 -12.06
CA ASN A 115 -13.06 -3.53 -13.47
C ASN A 115 -14.38 -2.96 -14.00
N PRO A 116 -14.38 -1.85 -14.77
CA PRO A 116 -15.62 -1.23 -15.26
C PRO A 116 -16.25 -2.03 -16.41
N ASP A 117 -17.57 -1.92 -16.56
CA ASP A 117 -18.33 -2.66 -17.56
C ASP A 117 -17.81 -2.45 -18.99
N PHE A 118 -17.35 -1.23 -19.31
CA PHE A 118 -16.85 -0.98 -20.66
C PHE A 118 -15.58 -1.80 -20.97
N LEU A 119 -14.73 -2.07 -19.95
CA LEU A 119 -13.56 -2.94 -20.11
C LEU A 119 -13.97 -4.41 -20.23
N LEU A 120 -14.89 -4.85 -19.35
CA LEU A 120 -15.39 -6.23 -19.34
C LEU A 120 -16.06 -6.64 -20.65
N ASN A 121 -16.62 -5.69 -21.40
CA ASN A 121 -17.25 -5.90 -22.70
C ASN A 121 -16.25 -5.94 -23.88
N ILE A 122 -14.95 -5.68 -23.64
CA ILE A 122 -13.93 -5.78 -24.70
C ILE A 122 -13.44 -7.23 -24.78
N THR A 123 -13.78 -7.91 -25.88
CA THR A 123 -13.36 -9.30 -26.12
C THR A 123 -12.18 -9.44 -27.10
N HIS A 124 -11.88 -8.37 -27.86
CA HIS A 124 -10.79 -8.40 -28.82
C HIS A 124 -9.45 -8.03 -28.16
N PRO A 125 -8.43 -8.91 -28.23
CA PRO A 125 -7.16 -8.71 -27.51
C PRO A 125 -6.47 -7.38 -27.78
N THR A 126 -6.39 -6.94 -29.05
CA THR A 126 -5.75 -5.66 -29.41
C THR A 126 -6.49 -4.46 -28.80
N ALA A 127 -7.82 -4.47 -28.82
CA ALA A 127 -8.62 -3.40 -28.23
C ALA A 127 -8.48 -3.37 -26.71
N PHE A 128 -8.43 -4.54 -26.06
CA PHE A 128 -8.23 -4.66 -24.63
C PHE A 128 -6.83 -4.18 -24.21
N HIS A 129 -5.80 -4.61 -24.93
CA HIS A 129 -4.42 -4.14 -24.71
C HIS A 129 -4.29 -2.61 -24.86
N THR A 130 -4.96 -2.04 -25.90
CA THR A 130 -4.99 -0.57 -26.08
C THR A 130 -5.67 0.13 -24.91
N ALA A 131 -6.79 -0.40 -24.40
CA ALA A 131 -7.50 0.15 -23.24
C ALA A 131 -6.60 0.11 -22.00
N MET A 132 -5.91 -1.02 -21.75
CA MET A 132 -4.96 -1.17 -20.64
C MET A 132 -3.82 -0.16 -20.74
N LYS A 133 -3.21 -0.02 -21.92
CA LYS A 133 -2.14 0.96 -22.16
C LYS A 133 -2.61 2.38 -21.88
N THR A 134 -3.74 2.79 -22.46
CA THR A 134 -4.30 4.14 -22.28
C THR A 134 -4.60 4.44 -20.81
N HIS A 135 -5.11 3.46 -20.06
CA HIS A 135 -5.42 3.61 -18.65
C HIS A 135 -4.14 3.80 -17.80
N PHE A 136 -3.13 2.97 -18.02
CA PHE A 136 -1.86 3.07 -17.30
C PHE A 136 -1.17 4.41 -17.57
N GLU A 137 -1.08 4.80 -18.84
CA GLU A 137 -0.51 6.09 -19.23
C GLU A 137 -1.27 7.26 -18.57
N ALA A 138 -2.59 7.23 -18.54
CA ALA A 138 -3.38 8.30 -17.95
C ALA A 138 -3.11 8.48 -16.45
N ILE A 139 -3.02 7.37 -15.69
CA ILE A 139 -2.79 7.43 -14.25
C ILE A 139 -1.33 7.75 -13.95
N MET A 140 -0.40 7.02 -14.54
CA MET A 140 1.02 7.14 -14.21
C MET A 140 1.59 8.50 -14.62
N HIS A 141 1.18 9.06 -15.77
CA HIS A 141 1.60 10.40 -16.16
C HIS A 141 0.99 11.50 -15.28
N ARG A 142 -0.26 11.32 -14.79
CA ARG A 142 -0.85 12.31 -13.87
C ARG A 142 -0.08 12.44 -12.57
N TYR A 143 0.43 11.33 -12.06
CA TYR A 143 1.12 11.28 -10.77
C TYR A 143 2.64 11.09 -10.92
N ASP A 144 3.19 11.41 -12.09
CA ASP A 144 4.63 11.43 -12.32
C ASP A 144 5.34 12.37 -11.35
N GLY A 145 6.41 11.88 -10.71
CA GLY A 145 7.11 12.59 -9.65
C GLY A 145 6.37 12.68 -8.30
N LYS A 146 5.15 12.11 -8.20
CA LYS A 146 4.37 12.04 -6.95
C LYS A 146 4.24 10.61 -6.43
N MET A 147 4.34 9.63 -7.31
CA MET A 147 4.25 8.20 -7.00
C MET A 147 5.38 7.46 -7.70
N ASP A 148 6.40 7.11 -6.93
CA ASP A 148 7.60 6.46 -7.45
C ASP A 148 7.56 4.93 -7.34
N ARG A 149 6.46 4.37 -6.82
CA ARG A 149 6.26 2.94 -6.62
C ARG A 149 4.83 2.53 -6.96
N TRP A 150 4.69 1.41 -7.70
CA TRP A 150 3.42 0.92 -8.20
C TRP A 150 3.26 -0.59 -8.05
N ASP A 151 2.15 -1.04 -7.48
CA ASP A 151 1.69 -2.41 -7.61
C ASP A 151 1.01 -2.56 -9.00
N VAL A 152 1.77 -3.08 -9.96
CA VAL A 152 1.32 -3.18 -11.36
C VAL A 152 0.29 -4.28 -11.54
N VAL A 153 0.54 -5.43 -10.92
CA VAL A 153 -0.38 -6.57 -10.92
C VAL A 153 -0.57 -7.05 -9.50
N THR A 154 -1.83 -7.09 -9.09
CA THR A 154 -2.24 -7.62 -7.79
C THR A 154 -2.94 -8.96 -7.99
N GLU A 155 -2.58 -9.96 -7.17
CA GLU A 155 -3.20 -11.28 -7.14
C GLU A 155 -3.18 -12.00 -8.51
N ALA A 156 -1.98 -12.12 -9.05
CA ALA A 156 -1.76 -12.83 -10.31
C ALA A 156 -2.10 -14.31 -10.24
N LEU A 157 -1.98 -14.91 -9.04
CA LEU A 157 -2.27 -16.31 -8.78
C LEU A 157 -3.65 -16.49 -8.14
N LYS A 158 -4.23 -17.69 -8.27
CA LYS A 158 -5.43 -18.05 -7.51
C LYS A 158 -5.13 -18.01 -6.02
N THR A 159 -6.13 -17.62 -5.22
CA THR A 159 -5.95 -17.40 -3.76
C THR A 159 -5.31 -18.58 -3.04
N GLN A 160 -5.71 -19.81 -3.37
CA GLN A 160 -5.17 -21.04 -2.76
C GLN A 160 -4.01 -21.67 -3.58
N GLY A 161 -3.50 -20.97 -4.62
CA GLY A 161 -2.56 -21.53 -5.58
C GLY A 161 -3.27 -22.38 -6.67
N GLY A 162 -2.47 -23.08 -7.46
CA GLY A 162 -2.98 -23.88 -8.59
C GLY A 162 -3.05 -23.08 -9.89
N GLY A 163 -2.10 -22.18 -10.09
CA GLY A 163 -1.88 -21.43 -11.33
C GLY A 163 -2.44 -20.03 -11.33
N LEU A 164 -2.40 -19.39 -12.50
CA LEU A 164 -2.81 -17.99 -12.68
C LEU A 164 -4.30 -17.78 -12.37
N ASN A 165 -4.61 -16.63 -11.81
CA ASN A 165 -5.98 -16.19 -11.58
C ASN A 165 -6.67 -15.97 -12.94
N ASN A 166 -7.89 -16.51 -13.08
CA ASN A 166 -8.69 -16.42 -14.29
C ASN A 166 -9.48 -15.09 -14.34
N ASN A 167 -8.78 -13.96 -14.14
CA ASN A 167 -9.35 -12.63 -14.24
C ASN A 167 -9.59 -12.22 -15.71
N THR A 168 -10.26 -11.10 -15.95
CA THR A 168 -10.59 -10.61 -17.29
C THR A 168 -9.35 -10.39 -18.18
N PHE A 169 -8.22 -9.95 -17.59
CA PHE A 169 -6.97 -9.74 -18.34
C PHE A 169 -6.41 -11.07 -18.86
N TYR A 170 -6.43 -12.11 -18.03
CA TYR A 170 -6.03 -13.46 -18.43
C TYR A 170 -6.98 -14.04 -19.50
N GLN A 171 -8.27 -13.85 -19.34
CA GLN A 171 -9.28 -14.38 -20.29
C GLN A 171 -9.11 -13.78 -21.69
N VAL A 172 -8.82 -12.49 -21.80
CA VAL A 172 -8.74 -11.79 -23.08
C VAL A 172 -7.33 -11.82 -23.67
N LEU A 173 -6.29 -11.62 -22.85
CA LEU A 173 -4.89 -11.49 -23.31
C LEU A 173 -4.07 -12.77 -23.12
N GLY A 174 -4.60 -13.75 -22.41
CA GLY A 174 -3.85 -14.96 -22.03
C GLY A 174 -2.76 -14.68 -20.97
N PRO A 175 -1.88 -15.65 -20.69
CA PRO A 175 -0.89 -15.58 -19.62
C PRO A 175 0.19 -14.49 -19.83
N GLY A 176 0.28 -13.92 -21.04
CA GLY A 176 1.22 -12.84 -21.38
C GLY A 176 0.86 -11.48 -20.76
N TYR A 177 -0.38 -11.31 -20.29
CA TYR A 177 -0.89 -10.03 -19.81
C TYR A 177 0.00 -9.40 -18.70
N ILE A 178 0.61 -10.23 -17.83
CA ILE A 178 1.49 -9.76 -16.76
C ILE A 178 2.72 -9.07 -17.34
N ALA A 179 3.38 -9.73 -18.28
CA ALA A 179 4.57 -9.17 -18.92
C ALA A 179 4.26 -7.87 -19.70
N ASP A 180 3.11 -7.84 -20.37
CA ASP A 180 2.65 -6.66 -21.11
C ASP A 180 2.33 -5.51 -20.16
N ALA A 181 1.67 -5.78 -19.02
CA ALA A 181 1.37 -4.78 -18.00
C ALA A 181 2.66 -4.12 -17.48
N PHE A 182 3.67 -4.89 -17.10
CA PHE A 182 4.95 -4.35 -16.63
C PHE A 182 5.68 -3.54 -17.70
N ARG A 183 5.66 -3.98 -18.96
CA ARG A 183 6.28 -3.21 -20.06
C ARG A 183 5.55 -1.89 -20.32
N ILE A 184 4.23 -1.89 -20.26
CA ILE A 184 3.43 -0.66 -20.39
C ILE A 184 3.72 0.28 -19.22
N ALA A 185 3.72 -0.23 -17.99
CA ALA A 185 4.00 0.56 -16.80
C ALA A 185 5.41 1.18 -16.85
N ARG A 186 6.43 0.40 -17.23
CA ARG A 186 7.81 0.91 -17.40
C ARG A 186 7.91 1.98 -18.47
N ALA A 187 7.18 1.83 -19.58
CA ALA A 187 7.16 2.84 -20.63
C ALA A 187 6.47 4.13 -20.19
N ALA A 188 5.44 4.02 -19.33
CA ALA A 188 4.72 5.17 -18.79
C ALA A 188 5.46 5.88 -17.65
N ALA A 189 6.22 5.14 -16.83
CA ALA A 189 7.01 5.68 -15.72
C ALA A 189 8.40 5.01 -15.69
N PRO A 190 9.37 5.51 -16.43
CA PRO A 190 10.69 4.87 -16.61
C PRO A 190 11.49 4.70 -15.31
N ASP A 191 11.34 5.61 -14.37
CA ASP A 191 12.11 5.67 -13.12
C ASP A 191 11.37 5.06 -11.92
N ALA A 192 10.07 4.75 -12.06
CA ALA A 192 9.28 4.20 -10.98
C ALA A 192 9.63 2.74 -10.66
N LYS A 193 9.47 2.36 -9.40
CA LYS A 193 9.59 0.98 -8.93
C LYS A 193 8.30 0.20 -9.19
N LEU A 194 8.39 -0.92 -9.90
CA LEU A 194 7.27 -1.73 -10.35
C LEU A 194 7.22 -3.06 -9.61
N PHE A 195 6.13 -3.29 -8.89
CA PHE A 195 5.94 -4.46 -8.04
C PHE A 195 4.82 -5.37 -8.54
N ILE A 196 4.98 -6.68 -8.31
CA ILE A 196 3.89 -7.64 -8.30
C ILE A 196 3.46 -7.86 -6.85
N ASN A 197 2.16 -7.71 -6.57
CA ASN A 197 1.59 -7.77 -5.24
C ASN A 197 0.79 -9.08 -5.09
N GLU A 198 1.06 -9.88 -4.04
CA GLU A 198 0.44 -11.20 -3.91
C GLU A 198 0.14 -11.55 -2.45
N ASN A 199 -1.00 -12.23 -2.25
CA ASN A 199 -1.48 -12.67 -0.94
C ASN A 199 -1.06 -14.11 -0.59
N LEU A 200 -1.07 -14.42 0.71
CA LEU A 200 -0.95 -15.77 1.29
C LEU A 200 0.29 -16.56 0.87
N VAL A 201 1.30 -15.94 0.29
CA VAL A 201 2.53 -16.63 -0.11
C VAL A 201 3.43 -16.92 1.10
N GLU A 202 3.31 -16.14 2.16
CA GLU A 202 3.95 -16.37 3.45
C GLU A 202 3.37 -17.61 4.16
N SER A 203 2.07 -17.88 3.94
CA SER A 203 1.32 -18.94 4.63
C SER A 203 1.21 -20.25 3.81
N LEU A 204 1.18 -20.15 2.47
CA LEU A 204 0.98 -21.27 1.56
C LEU A 204 2.25 -21.63 0.77
N PRO A 205 3.03 -22.65 1.19
CA PRO A 205 4.30 -23.00 0.54
C PRO A 205 4.17 -23.31 -0.96
N GLY A 206 3.07 -23.97 -1.37
CA GLY A 206 2.82 -24.27 -2.79
C GLY A 206 2.64 -23.01 -3.62
N LYS A 207 1.82 -22.05 -3.14
CA LYS A 207 1.60 -20.75 -3.80
C LYS A 207 2.88 -19.90 -3.81
N ARG A 208 3.65 -19.92 -2.71
CA ARG A 208 4.97 -19.26 -2.64
C ARG A 208 5.89 -19.74 -3.76
N GLN A 209 5.98 -21.05 -3.97
CA GLN A 209 6.80 -21.64 -5.02
C GLN A 209 6.26 -21.28 -6.42
N GLU A 210 4.93 -21.23 -6.60
CA GLU A 210 4.32 -20.80 -7.85
C GLU A 210 4.65 -19.34 -8.20
N LEU A 211 4.57 -18.44 -7.20
CA LEU A 211 4.94 -17.03 -7.39
C LEU A 211 6.43 -16.90 -7.76
N TYR A 212 7.31 -17.56 -7.02
CA TYR A 212 8.74 -17.57 -7.32
C TYR A 212 9.01 -18.04 -8.75
N ASN A 213 8.39 -19.14 -9.17
CA ASN A 213 8.55 -19.69 -10.52
C ASN A 213 8.00 -18.76 -11.59
N LEU A 214 6.87 -18.06 -11.34
CA LEU A 214 6.30 -17.07 -12.25
C LEU A 214 7.28 -15.90 -12.43
N VAL A 215 7.68 -15.29 -11.32
CA VAL A 215 8.55 -14.10 -11.30
C VAL A 215 9.91 -14.42 -11.90
N SER A 216 10.54 -15.54 -11.53
CA SER A 216 11.83 -15.96 -12.08
C SER A 216 11.80 -16.10 -13.61
N ARG A 217 10.69 -16.67 -14.16
CA ARG A 217 10.50 -16.75 -15.63
C ARG A 217 10.29 -15.39 -16.28
N LEU A 218 9.59 -14.46 -15.61
CA LEU A 218 9.37 -13.11 -16.13
C LEU A 218 10.69 -12.31 -16.16
N VAL A 219 11.45 -12.35 -15.07
CA VAL A 219 12.77 -11.71 -14.97
C VAL A 219 13.73 -12.27 -16.03
N ALA A 220 13.79 -13.60 -16.19
CA ALA A 220 14.63 -14.23 -17.22
C ALA A 220 14.26 -13.83 -18.66
N LYS A 221 13.02 -13.35 -18.88
CA LYS A 221 12.56 -12.81 -20.18
C LYS A 221 12.72 -11.29 -20.29
N GLY A 222 13.42 -10.66 -19.35
CA GLY A 222 13.63 -9.21 -19.32
C GLY A 222 12.36 -8.38 -19.06
N VAL A 223 11.38 -8.94 -18.35
CA VAL A 223 10.22 -8.17 -17.89
C VAL A 223 10.66 -7.24 -16.76
N PRO A 224 10.36 -5.94 -16.82
CA PRO A 224 10.89 -4.93 -15.90
C PRO A 224 10.16 -4.93 -14.56
N ILE A 225 10.34 -5.99 -13.78
CA ILE A 225 9.88 -6.10 -12.39
C ILE A 225 11.02 -5.63 -11.50
N ASP A 226 10.74 -4.74 -10.55
CA ASP A 226 11.70 -4.26 -9.56
C ASP A 226 11.53 -4.95 -8.20
N GLY A 227 10.33 -5.45 -7.89
CA GLY A 227 10.11 -6.06 -6.59
C GLY A 227 8.83 -6.88 -6.45
N ILE A 228 8.73 -7.47 -5.26
CA ILE A 228 7.58 -8.23 -4.79
C ILE A 228 6.99 -7.53 -3.57
N ALA A 229 5.69 -7.30 -3.60
CA ALA A 229 4.91 -6.78 -2.50
C ALA A 229 4.13 -7.95 -1.88
N LEU A 230 4.50 -8.34 -0.67
CA LEU A 230 3.80 -9.36 0.11
C LEU A 230 2.62 -8.69 0.79
N GLN A 231 1.39 -9.14 0.54
CA GLN A 231 0.22 -8.58 1.22
C GLN A 231 0.33 -8.78 2.73
N MET A 232 0.67 -9.96 3.17
CA MET A 232 0.84 -10.32 4.58
C MET A 232 -0.48 -10.22 5.37
N HIS A 233 -1.59 -10.65 4.76
CA HIS A 233 -2.86 -10.85 5.44
C HIS A 233 -2.81 -12.14 6.25
N ILE A 234 -2.56 -12.06 7.53
CA ILE A 234 -2.35 -13.21 8.41
C ILE A 234 -3.66 -13.58 9.09
N THR A 235 -4.05 -14.86 9.01
CA THR A 235 -5.21 -15.40 9.71
C THR A 235 -4.77 -16.51 10.64
N GLU A 236 -5.08 -16.39 11.94
CA GLU A 236 -4.91 -17.39 13.01
C GLU A 236 -3.48 -17.95 13.21
N VAL A 237 -2.71 -18.17 12.15
CA VAL A 237 -1.38 -18.77 12.21
C VAL A 237 -0.35 -17.86 11.57
N ALA A 238 0.57 -17.35 12.38
CA ALA A 238 1.73 -16.59 11.90
C ALA A 238 2.60 -17.42 10.96
N PRO A 239 3.28 -16.78 9.97
CA PRO A 239 4.32 -17.43 9.20
C PRO A 239 5.37 -18.04 10.13
N LYS A 240 5.86 -19.24 9.78
CA LYS A 240 6.96 -19.84 10.55
C LYS A 240 8.19 -18.94 10.45
N LEU A 241 8.89 -18.79 11.58
CA LEU A 241 10.14 -18.06 11.63
C LEU A 241 11.13 -18.58 10.57
N GLY A 242 11.77 -17.68 9.85
CA GLY A 242 12.66 -17.95 8.73
C GLY A 242 12.00 -17.92 7.35
N VAL A 243 10.67 -17.97 7.26
CA VAL A 243 9.95 -17.96 5.97
C VAL A 243 10.10 -16.64 5.24
N ILE A 244 9.98 -15.51 5.95
CA ILE A 244 10.16 -14.17 5.37
C ILE A 244 11.61 -14.01 4.92
N THR A 245 12.56 -14.41 5.74
CA THR A 245 14.00 -14.38 5.42
C THR A 245 14.33 -15.19 4.17
N GLU A 246 13.75 -16.39 4.03
CA GLU A 246 13.91 -17.24 2.85
C GLU A 246 13.35 -16.59 1.59
N MET A 247 12.13 -16.02 1.66
CA MET A 247 11.51 -15.33 0.54
C MET A 247 12.34 -14.12 0.11
N VAL A 248 12.75 -13.28 1.05
CA VAL A 248 13.59 -12.10 0.77
C VAL A 248 14.90 -12.50 0.11
N SER A 249 15.58 -13.50 0.65
CA SER A 249 16.84 -14.01 0.07
C SER A 249 16.66 -14.52 -1.36
N SER A 250 15.57 -15.26 -1.60
CA SER A 250 15.26 -15.82 -2.92
C SER A 250 14.98 -14.74 -3.97
N TYR A 251 14.22 -13.71 -3.64
CA TYR A 251 13.92 -12.63 -4.56
C TYR A 251 15.11 -11.66 -4.76
N LYS A 252 15.87 -11.39 -3.71
CA LYS A 252 17.12 -10.63 -3.82
C LYS A 252 18.14 -11.32 -4.74
N ALA A 253 18.17 -12.65 -4.75
CA ALA A 253 19.01 -13.42 -5.70
C ALA A 253 18.59 -13.23 -7.17
N LEU A 254 17.35 -12.80 -7.44
CA LEU A 254 16.85 -12.41 -8.75
C LEU A 254 17.08 -10.91 -9.05
N GLY A 255 17.67 -10.16 -8.12
CA GLY A 255 17.86 -8.71 -8.23
C GLY A 255 16.61 -7.89 -7.86
N LEU A 256 15.67 -8.49 -7.14
CA LEU A 256 14.38 -7.85 -6.80
C LEU A 256 14.35 -7.37 -5.35
N GLU A 257 13.63 -6.27 -5.12
CA GLU A 257 13.26 -5.79 -3.81
C GLU A 257 12.07 -6.60 -3.25
N VAL A 258 11.94 -6.62 -1.92
CA VAL A 258 10.77 -7.20 -1.26
C VAL A 258 10.22 -6.18 -0.27
N ALA A 259 8.90 -6.04 -0.27
CA ALA A 259 8.17 -5.17 0.65
C ALA A 259 7.01 -5.93 1.30
N ILE A 260 6.59 -5.48 2.48
CA ILE A 260 5.29 -5.81 3.05
C ILE A 260 4.31 -4.69 2.68
N ALA A 261 3.19 -5.04 2.05
CA ALA A 261 2.29 -4.03 1.47
C ALA A 261 1.01 -3.80 2.28
N GLU A 262 0.48 -4.81 2.98
CA GLU A 262 -0.90 -4.82 3.45
C GLU A 262 -1.08 -5.60 4.77
N MET A 263 -0.07 -5.58 5.63
CA MET A 263 -0.09 -6.41 6.84
C MET A 263 -1.28 -6.12 7.75
N ASP A 264 -1.96 -7.18 8.14
CA ASP A 264 -2.94 -7.23 9.21
C ASP A 264 -2.97 -8.64 9.82
N VAL A 265 -3.55 -8.79 11.03
CA VAL A 265 -3.59 -10.08 11.74
C VAL A 265 -4.99 -10.36 12.25
N HIS A 266 -5.67 -11.30 11.61
CA HIS A 266 -7.07 -11.62 11.89
C HIS A 266 -7.17 -12.81 12.83
N THR A 267 -7.18 -12.55 14.12
CA THR A 267 -7.36 -13.57 15.18
C THR A 267 -8.26 -13.03 16.29
N LEU A 268 -8.84 -13.94 17.08
CA LEU A 268 -9.58 -13.59 18.31
C LEU A 268 -8.70 -13.67 19.56
N ASP A 269 -7.44 -14.09 19.40
CA ASP A 269 -6.45 -14.17 20.48
C ASP A 269 -5.49 -12.99 20.42
N ASN A 270 -5.68 -12.03 21.30
CA ASN A 270 -4.86 -10.81 21.34
C ASN A 270 -3.37 -11.07 21.61
N ALA A 271 -3.03 -12.17 22.33
CA ALA A 271 -1.63 -12.50 22.58
C ALA A 271 -0.96 -12.98 21.29
N ILE A 272 -1.64 -13.84 20.52
CA ILE A 272 -1.17 -14.30 19.21
C ILE A 272 -1.06 -13.12 18.24
N GLU A 273 -2.04 -12.21 18.25
CA GLU A 273 -2.03 -11.00 17.40
C GLU A 273 -0.78 -10.16 17.69
N THR A 274 -0.59 -9.80 18.95
CA THR A 274 0.55 -8.98 19.39
C THR A 274 1.90 -9.62 19.08
N ASP A 275 2.06 -10.90 19.38
CA ASP A 275 3.29 -11.65 19.12
C ASP A 275 3.58 -11.72 17.61
N THR A 276 2.54 -11.92 16.80
CA THR A 276 2.66 -11.97 15.34
C THR A 276 3.17 -10.64 14.77
N TYR A 277 2.62 -9.50 15.21
CA TYR A 277 3.15 -8.19 14.81
C TYR A 277 4.62 -8.04 15.13
N GLY A 278 5.02 -8.36 16.38
CA GLY A 278 6.40 -8.24 16.82
C GLY A 278 7.37 -9.14 16.03
N VAL A 279 6.99 -10.39 15.82
CA VAL A 279 7.84 -11.40 15.13
C VAL A 279 7.96 -11.07 13.64
N VAL A 280 6.86 -10.79 12.95
CA VAL A 280 6.86 -10.50 11.51
C VAL A 280 7.65 -9.25 11.20
N ILE A 281 7.43 -8.16 11.95
CA ILE A 281 8.16 -6.91 11.72
C ILE A 281 9.66 -7.07 12.03
N SER A 282 10.01 -7.78 13.11
CA SER A 282 11.43 -8.03 13.44
C SER A 282 12.12 -8.87 12.35
N GLU A 283 11.49 -9.96 11.89
CA GLU A 283 12.07 -10.81 10.84
C GLU A 283 12.18 -10.07 9.52
N ALA A 284 11.16 -9.27 9.15
CA ALA A 284 11.16 -8.47 7.93
C ALA A 284 12.33 -7.47 7.91
N LEU A 285 12.50 -6.72 8.99
CA LEU A 285 13.60 -5.75 9.14
C LEU A 285 14.97 -6.44 9.12
N ASP A 286 15.12 -7.56 9.84
CA ASP A 286 16.36 -8.34 9.88
C ASP A 286 16.72 -8.96 8.52
N ALA A 287 15.72 -9.33 7.71
CA ALA A 287 15.89 -9.77 6.33
C ALA A 287 16.23 -8.63 5.35
N GLY A 288 16.10 -7.37 5.82
CA GLY A 288 16.40 -6.15 5.05
C GLY A 288 15.24 -5.67 4.18
N ILE A 289 14.00 -5.86 4.65
CA ILE A 289 12.83 -5.15 4.14
C ILE A 289 12.82 -3.75 4.76
N THR A 290 12.79 -2.72 3.93
CA THR A 290 12.76 -1.30 4.34
C THR A 290 11.47 -0.60 3.94
N ASP A 291 10.48 -1.34 3.44
CA ASP A 291 9.18 -0.82 3.07
C ASP A 291 8.09 -1.75 3.62
N ILE A 292 7.41 -1.28 4.67
CA ILE A 292 6.41 -2.02 5.44
C ILE A 292 5.14 -1.20 5.53
N SER A 293 4.02 -1.75 5.08
CA SER A 293 2.71 -1.12 5.17
C SER A 293 1.68 -2.09 5.75
N PHE A 294 0.74 -1.51 6.48
CA PHE A 294 -0.41 -2.20 7.06
C PHE A 294 -1.66 -1.93 6.21
N TRP A 295 -2.63 -2.83 6.18
CA TRP A 295 -3.89 -2.60 5.46
C TRP A 295 -4.91 -1.88 6.35
N GLY A 296 -4.64 -0.61 6.61
CA GLY A 296 -5.27 0.22 7.61
C GLY A 296 -4.45 0.31 8.89
N PHE A 297 -4.81 1.22 9.78
CA PHE A 297 -4.14 1.34 11.08
C PHE A 297 -5.10 1.25 12.27
N THR A 298 -6.41 1.43 12.07
CA THR A 298 -7.43 1.47 13.13
C THR A 298 -8.57 0.49 12.89
N ASP A 299 -8.98 -0.20 13.94
CA ASP A 299 -10.13 -1.12 13.93
C ASP A 299 -11.47 -0.42 13.63
N LYS A 300 -11.51 0.92 13.63
CA LYS A 300 -12.69 1.69 13.25
C LYS A 300 -13.11 1.47 11.80
N HIS A 301 -12.14 1.26 10.91
CA HIS A 301 -12.31 1.09 9.48
C HIS A 301 -11.73 -0.23 8.96
N ALA A 302 -11.42 -1.16 9.87
CA ALA A 302 -10.86 -2.45 9.49
C ALA A 302 -11.87 -3.30 8.72
N TYR A 303 -11.40 -3.88 7.62
CA TYR A 303 -12.07 -5.04 7.03
C TYR A 303 -11.55 -6.32 7.73
N THR A 304 -12.42 -7.26 8.05
CA THR A 304 -12.01 -8.55 8.59
C THR A 304 -12.88 -9.69 8.06
N TRP A 305 -12.24 -10.79 7.70
CA TRP A 305 -12.90 -12.06 7.35
C TRP A 305 -12.98 -13.04 8.53
N VAL A 306 -12.43 -12.68 9.70
CA VAL A 306 -12.66 -13.39 10.96
C VAL A 306 -13.63 -12.57 11.82
N PRO A 307 -14.90 -12.96 11.92
CA PRO A 307 -15.90 -12.16 12.65
C PRO A 307 -15.47 -11.87 14.08
N GLY A 308 -15.43 -10.58 14.43
CA GLY A 308 -15.03 -10.11 15.77
C GLY A 308 -13.54 -9.85 15.96
N ALA A 309 -12.68 -10.23 15.03
CA ALA A 309 -11.28 -9.86 15.08
C ALA A 309 -11.10 -8.34 14.96
N LYS A 310 -10.02 -7.85 15.55
CA LYS A 310 -9.62 -6.43 15.55
C LYS A 310 -8.18 -6.34 15.06
N PRO A 311 -7.94 -6.46 13.75
CA PRO A 311 -6.67 -6.84 13.17
C PRO A 311 -5.59 -5.75 13.15
N LEU A 312 -5.87 -4.53 13.63
CA LEU A 312 -5.02 -3.37 13.41
C LEU A 312 -4.44 -2.79 14.71
N MET A 313 -3.49 -1.88 14.58
CA MET A 313 -2.68 -1.37 15.68
C MET A 313 -3.38 -0.37 16.60
N PHE A 314 -4.46 0.28 16.15
CA PHE A 314 -5.22 1.25 16.92
C PHE A 314 -6.67 0.78 17.05
N ASP A 315 -7.26 1.02 18.20
CA ASP A 315 -8.68 0.72 18.44
C ASP A 315 -9.63 1.69 17.68
N GLN A 316 -10.94 1.48 17.83
CA GLN A 316 -11.95 2.33 17.20
C GLN A 316 -11.98 3.79 17.71
N SER A 317 -11.27 4.07 18.80
CA SER A 317 -11.08 5.41 19.38
C SER A 317 -9.67 5.93 19.14
N TYR A 318 -8.95 5.38 18.16
CA TYR A 318 -7.58 5.74 17.78
C TYR A 318 -6.55 5.59 18.90
N LYS A 319 -6.85 4.81 19.95
CA LYS A 319 -5.87 4.50 21.01
C LYS A 319 -4.97 3.36 20.55
N PRO A 320 -3.65 3.47 20.81
CA PRO A 320 -2.72 2.40 20.46
C PRO A 320 -3.02 1.13 21.26
N LYS A 321 -3.01 0.00 20.57
CA LYS A 321 -3.13 -1.35 21.13
C LYS A 321 -1.74 -1.96 21.35
N SER A 322 -1.70 -3.19 21.88
CA SER A 322 -0.46 -3.94 22.07
C SER A 322 0.34 -4.16 20.78
N GLU A 323 -0.34 -4.32 19.64
CA GLU A 323 0.23 -4.49 18.30
C GLU A 323 1.05 -3.27 17.87
N PHE A 324 0.58 -2.06 18.21
CA PHE A 324 1.35 -0.83 18.01
C PHE A 324 2.67 -0.86 18.80
N TYR A 325 2.61 -1.24 20.08
CA TYR A 325 3.80 -1.28 20.91
C TYR A 325 4.76 -2.40 20.51
N ALA A 326 4.25 -3.54 20.04
CA ALA A 326 5.06 -4.62 19.49
C ALA A 326 5.81 -4.17 18.22
N THR A 327 5.10 -3.51 17.29
CA THR A 327 5.69 -2.91 16.09
C THR A 327 6.73 -1.86 16.43
N HIS A 328 6.40 -0.94 17.34
CA HIS A 328 7.32 0.10 17.78
C HIS A 328 8.59 -0.48 18.41
N THR A 329 8.45 -1.51 19.25
CA THR A 329 9.57 -2.20 19.89
C THR A 329 10.48 -2.88 18.86
N ALA A 330 9.90 -3.61 17.90
CA ALA A 330 10.63 -4.25 16.81
C ALA A 330 11.44 -3.24 16.00
N LEU A 331 10.81 -2.14 15.61
CA LEU A 331 11.43 -1.05 14.84
C LEU A 331 12.55 -0.38 15.65
N THR A 332 12.30 0.00 16.89
CA THR A 332 13.29 0.65 17.76
C THR A 332 14.50 -0.24 18.03
N ASN A 333 14.27 -1.53 18.28
CA ASN A 333 15.34 -2.51 18.45
C ASN A 333 16.20 -2.64 17.19
N PHE A 334 15.59 -2.65 16.01
CA PHE A 334 16.32 -2.69 14.74
C PHE A 334 17.14 -1.43 14.51
N VAL A 335 16.52 -0.27 14.71
CA VAL A 335 17.17 1.04 14.49
C VAL A 335 18.36 1.25 15.41
N ASN A 336 18.29 0.77 16.66
CA ASN A 336 19.35 0.94 17.65
C ASN A 336 20.48 -0.11 17.53
N ARG A 337 20.36 -1.10 16.65
CA ARG A 337 21.48 -1.98 16.32
C ARG A 337 22.47 -1.21 15.44
N SER A 338 23.69 -1.10 15.90
CA SER A 338 24.83 -0.46 15.20
C SER A 338 25.27 -1.26 13.96
#